data_3e197ebfcdbdd1e3f5f0d7cc88186e94
#
_entry.id   3e197ebfcdbdd1e3f5f0d7cc88186e94
#
_cell.length_a   1.000
_cell.length_b   1.000
_cell.length_c   1.000
_cell.angle_alpha   90.00
_cell.angle_beta   90.00
_cell.angle_gamma   90.00
#
_symmetry.space_group_name_H-M   'P 1'
#
loop_
_entity.id
_entity.type
_entity.pdbx_description
1 polymer ?
#
loop_
_entity_poly.entity_id
_entity_poly.type
_entity_poly.pdbx_seq_one_letter_code
_entity_poly.pdbx_strand_id
1 'polypeptide(L)'
;MAYKIENLQLKNFGMLEEFQCNEFSNINLIIGENGTGKTFLLKALYSAVKTMEEYKRGDDITPINDILSEKLRWTFQVDKLGDIVSKSADEGLDFRMKLNKASLEYQFSKSAASKVGAVDPVLNGKDGNSIFIPAKEVLSLFSVILKSREIDKAFGFDDTYYDLAKALRISPSRGKNYTVFAESRKVVGDVIDGKVDYDENSGKWYYRNKKNQKFSIGATSEGVKKIAIMDRLLANGYLNADSIIFIDEIESALHPKAVCQFLDMIDNIANEMGIQVFITSHSYYVIKKLFLIALKEENTVKCISLNKGKEAQICDLHDGMPDNSIIDTSIQLYEQEI
;
A
#
# COMPACT_ATOMS: atom_id res chain seq x y z
N MET A 1 -14.01 16.40 3.90
CA MET A 1 -13.22 15.47 4.73
C MET A 1 -12.74 14.36 3.82
N ALA A 2 -11.44 14.05 3.86
CA ALA A 2 -10.82 12.97 3.11
C ALA A 2 -11.44 11.60 3.47
N TYR A 3 -11.45 10.66 2.53
CA TYR A 3 -11.86 9.29 2.79
C TYR A 3 -10.79 8.58 3.62
N LYS A 4 -11.17 8.08 4.80
CA LYS A 4 -10.28 7.32 5.68
C LYS A 4 -10.95 6.03 6.13
N ILE A 5 -10.18 4.96 6.23
CA ILE A 5 -10.60 3.73 6.88
C ILE A 5 -10.62 4.00 8.38
N GLU A 6 -11.77 3.79 9.02
CA GLU A 6 -11.95 3.96 10.45
C GLU A 6 -11.71 2.66 11.20
N ASN A 7 -12.35 1.56 10.73
CA ASN A 7 -12.16 0.26 11.35
C ASN A 7 -12.20 -0.88 10.33
N LEU A 8 -11.69 -2.03 10.76
CA LEU A 8 -11.70 -3.28 10.01
C LEU A 8 -11.96 -4.44 10.96
N GLN A 9 -12.86 -5.35 10.55
CA GLN A 9 -13.03 -6.66 11.13
C GLN A 9 -12.95 -7.69 10.00
N LEU A 10 -12.18 -8.72 10.17
CA LEU A 10 -12.13 -9.84 9.24
C LEU A 10 -11.97 -11.16 9.97
N LYS A 11 -12.57 -12.20 9.41
CA LYS A 11 -12.45 -13.58 9.87
C LYS A 11 -12.12 -14.48 8.69
N ASN A 12 -11.27 -15.46 8.95
CA ASN A 12 -10.92 -16.51 7.99
C ASN A 12 -10.38 -15.98 6.64
N PHE A 13 -9.66 -14.87 6.65
CA PHE A 13 -9.11 -14.26 5.45
C PHE A 13 -7.65 -14.73 5.24
N GLY A 14 -7.47 -15.78 4.46
CA GLY A 14 -6.16 -16.37 4.17
C GLY A 14 -5.43 -16.83 5.40
N MET A 15 -4.33 -16.15 5.74
CA MET A 15 -3.51 -16.45 6.92
C MET A 15 -4.04 -15.75 8.19
N LEU A 16 -5.01 -14.86 8.07
CA LEU A 16 -5.60 -14.11 9.17
C LEU A 16 -6.88 -14.83 9.61
N GLU A 17 -6.82 -15.59 10.69
CA GLU A 17 -7.99 -16.29 11.24
C GLU A 17 -8.99 -15.30 11.83
N GLU A 18 -8.51 -14.33 12.59
CA GLU A 18 -9.30 -13.23 13.11
C GLU A 18 -8.42 -11.97 13.20
N PHE A 19 -8.97 -10.84 12.77
CA PHE A 19 -8.34 -9.55 12.92
C PHE A 19 -9.40 -8.48 13.17
N GLN A 20 -9.16 -7.63 14.15
CA GLN A 20 -10.00 -6.48 14.44
C GLN A 20 -9.13 -5.26 14.77
N CYS A 21 -9.43 -4.15 14.12
CA CYS A 21 -8.92 -2.83 14.45
C CYS A 21 -10.08 -1.85 14.49
N ASN A 22 -10.34 -1.27 15.65
CA ASN A 22 -11.49 -0.38 15.85
C ASN A 22 -11.23 1.06 15.43
N GLU A 23 -9.96 1.42 15.28
CA GLU A 23 -9.56 2.76 14.89
C GLU A 23 -8.20 2.77 14.22
N PHE A 24 -8.12 3.31 13.00
CA PHE A 24 -6.88 3.58 12.29
C PHE A 24 -6.51 5.06 12.40
N SER A 25 -5.21 5.33 12.32
CA SER A 25 -4.63 6.67 12.32
C SER A 25 -4.30 7.18 10.91
N ASN A 26 -3.70 8.37 10.81
CA ASN A 26 -3.20 8.88 9.56
C ASN A 26 -2.10 8.00 8.99
N ILE A 27 -1.18 7.53 9.85
CA ILE A 27 -0.13 6.58 9.48
C ILE A 27 -0.35 5.30 10.30
N ASN A 28 -0.36 4.15 9.61
CA ASN A 28 -0.60 2.84 10.21
C ASN A 28 0.57 1.92 9.84
N LEU A 29 1.35 1.52 10.83
CA LEU A 29 2.47 0.61 10.69
C LEU A 29 2.02 -0.81 11.03
N ILE A 30 2.22 -1.74 10.13
CA ILE A 30 1.93 -3.17 10.31
C ILE A 30 3.26 -3.91 10.39
N ILE A 31 3.58 -4.50 11.55
CA ILE A 31 4.81 -5.23 11.80
C ILE A 31 4.52 -6.69 12.17
N GLY A 32 5.57 -7.50 12.17
CA GLY A 32 5.52 -8.91 12.54
C GLY A 32 6.52 -9.75 11.76
N GLU A 33 6.70 -10.98 12.15
CA GLU A 33 7.60 -11.94 11.50
C GLU A 33 7.15 -12.29 10.07
N ASN A 34 8.01 -12.98 9.33
CA ASN A 34 7.66 -13.50 8.02
C ASN A 34 6.51 -14.50 8.10
N GLY A 35 5.53 -14.36 7.21
CA GLY A 35 4.38 -15.26 7.15
C GLY A 35 3.32 -14.98 8.23
N THR A 36 3.28 -13.81 8.87
CA THR A 36 2.21 -13.40 9.80
C THR A 36 1.00 -12.76 9.10
N GLY A 37 1.06 -12.56 7.78
CA GLY A 37 -0.08 -12.00 7.02
C GLY A 37 -0.02 -10.50 6.77
N LYS A 38 1.11 -9.79 7.02
CA LYS A 38 1.25 -8.34 6.79
C LYS A 38 0.80 -7.89 5.40
N THR A 39 1.45 -8.42 4.36
CA THR A 39 1.11 -8.13 2.95
C THR A 39 -0.32 -8.58 2.62
N PHE A 40 -0.80 -9.66 3.24
CA PHE A 40 -2.14 -10.17 3.03
C PHE A 40 -3.21 -9.20 3.57
N LEU A 41 -3.01 -8.68 4.78
CA LEU A 41 -3.85 -7.64 5.39
C LEU A 41 -3.85 -6.37 4.52
N LEU A 42 -2.67 -5.94 4.08
CA LEU A 42 -2.53 -4.75 3.24
C LEU A 42 -3.29 -4.90 1.91
N LYS A 43 -3.20 -6.07 1.26
CA LYS A 43 -3.93 -6.40 0.04
C LYS A 43 -5.43 -6.51 0.25
N ALA A 44 -5.88 -7.02 1.39
CA ALA A 44 -7.31 -7.08 1.74
C ALA A 44 -7.91 -5.67 1.84
N LEU A 45 -7.25 -4.76 2.55
CA LEU A 45 -7.64 -3.35 2.62
C LEU A 45 -7.62 -2.68 1.23
N TYR A 46 -6.54 -2.89 0.48
CA TYR A 46 -6.38 -2.31 -0.85
C TYR A 46 -7.48 -2.75 -1.83
N SER A 47 -7.77 -4.06 -1.91
CA SER A 47 -8.80 -4.57 -2.82
C SER A 47 -10.19 -4.01 -2.48
N ALA A 48 -10.50 -3.88 -1.19
CA ALA A 48 -11.76 -3.27 -0.73
C ALA A 48 -11.84 -1.78 -1.11
N VAL A 49 -10.79 -1.00 -0.85
CA VAL A 49 -10.72 0.43 -1.20
C VAL A 49 -10.83 0.62 -2.72
N LYS A 50 -10.10 -0.17 -3.52
CA LYS A 50 -10.16 -0.08 -4.98
C LYS A 50 -11.53 -0.45 -5.54
N THR A 51 -12.20 -1.44 -4.96
CA THR A 51 -13.58 -1.77 -5.32
C THR A 51 -14.51 -0.56 -5.15
N MET A 52 -14.38 0.16 -4.04
CA MET A 52 -15.19 1.36 -3.78
C MET A 52 -14.83 2.53 -4.71
N GLU A 53 -13.57 2.64 -5.12
CA GLU A 53 -13.12 3.67 -6.08
C GLU A 53 -13.57 3.39 -7.51
N GLU A 54 -13.69 2.12 -7.89
CA GLU A 54 -14.13 1.72 -9.23
C GLU A 54 -15.66 1.67 -9.35
N TYR A 55 -16.37 1.43 -8.25
CA TYR A 55 -17.83 1.38 -8.24
C TYR A 55 -18.45 2.74 -8.60
N LYS A 56 -19.32 2.74 -9.62
CA LYS A 56 -19.97 3.95 -10.15
C LYS A 56 -19.01 5.07 -10.57
N ARG A 57 -17.81 4.70 -11.03
CA ARG A 57 -16.84 5.66 -11.52
C ARG A 57 -17.18 6.05 -12.97
N GLY A 58 -17.44 7.34 -13.18
CA GLY A 58 -17.92 7.83 -14.49
C GLY A 58 -19.27 7.19 -14.86
N ASP A 59 -19.36 6.67 -16.07
CA ASP A 59 -20.57 6.02 -16.61
C ASP A 59 -20.59 4.50 -16.40
N ASP A 60 -19.68 3.96 -15.56
CA ASP A 60 -19.60 2.51 -15.31
C ASP A 60 -20.77 2.04 -14.43
N ILE A 61 -21.53 1.08 -14.95
CA ILE A 61 -22.71 0.48 -14.31
C ILE A 61 -22.42 -0.92 -13.74
N THR A 62 -21.15 -1.35 -13.74
CA THR A 62 -20.77 -2.68 -13.26
C THR A 62 -21.18 -2.87 -11.80
N PRO A 63 -21.89 -3.95 -11.45
CA PRO A 63 -22.26 -4.22 -10.08
C PRO A 63 -21.06 -4.34 -9.15
N ILE A 64 -21.16 -3.83 -7.92
CA ILE A 64 -20.08 -3.82 -6.95
C ILE A 64 -19.53 -5.22 -6.63
N ASN A 65 -20.38 -6.23 -6.59
CA ASN A 65 -19.98 -7.61 -6.37
C ASN A 65 -19.13 -8.19 -7.51
N ASP A 66 -19.36 -7.77 -8.75
CA ASP A 66 -18.53 -8.17 -9.89
C ASP A 66 -17.17 -7.48 -9.84
N ILE A 67 -17.13 -6.16 -9.53
CA ILE A 67 -15.90 -5.42 -9.33
C ILE A 67 -15.07 -6.05 -8.19
N LEU A 68 -15.69 -6.29 -7.03
CA LEU A 68 -15.01 -6.90 -5.87
C LEU A 68 -14.47 -8.30 -6.19
N SER A 69 -15.28 -9.11 -6.87
CA SER A 69 -14.88 -10.48 -7.24
C SER A 69 -13.64 -10.47 -8.13
N GLU A 70 -13.60 -9.57 -9.10
CA GLU A 70 -12.46 -9.43 -10.00
C GLU A 70 -11.23 -8.86 -9.27
N LYS A 71 -11.41 -7.85 -8.40
CA LYS A 71 -10.31 -7.32 -7.57
C LYS A 71 -9.72 -8.37 -6.65
N LEU A 72 -10.53 -9.14 -5.96
CA LEU A 72 -10.04 -10.22 -5.10
C LEU A 72 -9.29 -11.28 -5.91
N ARG A 73 -9.86 -11.74 -7.03
CA ARG A 73 -9.24 -12.74 -7.90
C ARG A 73 -7.85 -12.33 -8.37
N TRP A 74 -7.70 -11.10 -8.84
CA TRP A 74 -6.42 -10.64 -9.40
C TRP A 74 -5.44 -10.18 -8.33
N THR A 75 -5.90 -9.60 -7.22
CA THR A 75 -5.01 -9.20 -6.12
C THR A 75 -4.41 -10.40 -5.42
N PHE A 76 -5.17 -11.50 -5.27
CA PHE A 76 -4.70 -12.73 -4.61
C PHE A 76 -4.28 -13.82 -5.60
N GLN A 77 -4.44 -13.60 -6.89
CA GLN A 77 -4.08 -14.53 -7.98
C GLN A 77 -4.65 -15.93 -7.77
N VAL A 78 -5.95 -16.01 -7.52
CA VAL A 78 -6.66 -17.27 -7.27
C VAL A 78 -7.61 -17.59 -8.41
N ASP A 79 -7.71 -18.88 -8.77
CA ASP A 79 -8.69 -19.33 -9.74
C ASP A 79 -10.10 -19.37 -9.16
N LYS A 80 -10.20 -19.69 -7.87
CA LYS A 80 -11.45 -19.71 -7.12
C LYS A 80 -11.36 -18.78 -5.91
N LEU A 81 -12.38 -17.94 -5.68
CA LEU A 81 -12.42 -17.06 -4.51
C LEU A 81 -12.36 -17.81 -3.19
N GLY A 82 -12.95 -19.02 -3.14
CA GLY A 82 -12.86 -19.89 -1.98
C GLY A 82 -11.43 -20.24 -1.55
N ASP A 83 -10.44 -20.09 -2.42
CA ASP A 83 -9.02 -20.30 -2.08
C ASP A 83 -8.44 -19.19 -1.20
N ILE A 84 -9.09 -18.03 -1.11
CA ILE A 84 -8.75 -16.94 -0.19
C ILE A 84 -9.20 -17.26 1.24
N VAL A 85 -10.21 -18.12 1.42
CA VAL A 85 -10.68 -18.51 2.75
C VAL A 85 -9.60 -19.31 3.48
N SER A 86 -9.39 -19.04 4.77
CA SER A 86 -8.43 -19.78 5.59
C SER A 86 -8.61 -21.29 5.48
N LYS A 87 -7.51 -22.00 5.28
CA LYS A 87 -7.56 -23.46 5.10
C LYS A 87 -7.94 -24.18 6.39
N SER A 88 -7.59 -23.62 7.56
CA SER A 88 -7.93 -24.14 8.90
C SER A 88 -9.38 -23.91 9.30
N ALA A 89 -10.07 -22.93 8.70
CA ALA A 89 -11.41 -22.56 9.11
C ALA A 89 -12.47 -23.56 8.66
N ASP A 90 -13.50 -23.79 9.50
CA ASP A 90 -14.70 -24.54 9.13
C ASP A 90 -15.75 -23.61 8.50
N GLU A 91 -15.73 -22.34 8.86
CA GLU A 91 -16.64 -21.31 8.37
C GLU A 91 -16.07 -20.56 7.15
N GLY A 92 -16.91 -19.77 6.50
CA GLY A 92 -16.52 -18.88 5.41
C GLY A 92 -15.72 -17.68 5.88
N LEU A 93 -15.23 -16.91 4.90
CA LEU A 93 -14.61 -15.61 5.11
C LEU A 93 -15.69 -14.56 5.40
N ASP A 94 -15.43 -13.70 6.40
CA ASP A 94 -16.21 -12.50 6.70
C ASP A 94 -15.28 -11.28 6.69
N PHE A 95 -15.66 -10.22 5.98
CA PHE A 95 -14.92 -8.97 5.88
C PHE A 95 -15.86 -7.79 6.08
N ARG A 96 -15.52 -6.91 7.01
CA ARG A 96 -16.27 -5.68 7.30
C ARG A 96 -15.31 -4.53 7.49
N MET A 97 -15.40 -3.54 6.61
CA MET A 97 -14.60 -2.32 6.65
C MET A 97 -15.52 -1.10 6.69
N LYS A 98 -15.25 -0.20 7.62
CA LYS A 98 -15.93 1.09 7.70
C LYS A 98 -14.96 2.21 7.33
N LEU A 99 -15.41 3.08 6.45
CA LEU A 99 -14.80 4.37 6.16
C LEU A 99 -15.68 5.47 6.79
N ASN A 100 -15.12 6.66 6.95
CA ASN A 100 -15.85 7.80 7.54
C ASN A 100 -17.16 8.19 6.83
N LYS A 101 -17.41 7.71 5.61
CA LYS A 101 -18.63 8.03 4.81
C LYS A 101 -19.31 6.81 4.21
N ALA A 102 -18.78 5.62 4.39
CA ALA A 102 -19.25 4.42 3.73
C ALA A 102 -18.78 3.15 4.46
N SER A 103 -19.41 2.02 4.18
CA SER A 103 -18.96 0.70 4.63
C SER A 103 -18.91 -0.26 3.45
N LEU A 104 -18.06 -1.27 3.55
CA LEU A 104 -18.03 -2.41 2.64
C LEU A 104 -18.02 -3.69 3.46
N GLU A 105 -19.04 -4.52 3.27
CA GLU A 105 -19.17 -5.79 3.95
C GLU A 105 -19.45 -6.90 2.95
N TYR A 106 -18.75 -8.01 3.08
CA TYR A 106 -18.96 -9.17 2.24
C TYR A 106 -18.52 -10.47 2.93
N GLN A 107 -19.11 -11.57 2.48
CA GLN A 107 -18.79 -12.90 2.97
C GLN A 107 -18.88 -13.92 1.84
N PHE A 108 -18.09 -14.97 1.92
CA PHE A 108 -18.18 -16.13 1.04
C PHE A 108 -17.53 -17.38 1.64
N SER A 109 -17.97 -18.55 1.18
CA SER A 109 -17.48 -19.84 1.67
C SER A 109 -16.29 -20.36 0.83
N LYS A 110 -15.66 -21.44 1.30
CA LYS A 110 -14.63 -22.19 0.55
C LYS A 110 -15.11 -22.71 -0.80
N SER A 111 -16.42 -22.88 -0.99
CA SER A 111 -17.02 -23.32 -2.26
C SER A 111 -17.25 -22.20 -3.26
N ALA A 112 -16.98 -20.93 -2.91
CA ALA A 112 -17.15 -19.81 -3.82
C ALA A 112 -16.23 -19.96 -5.04
N ALA A 113 -16.84 -20.00 -6.24
CA ALA A 113 -16.08 -20.17 -7.47
C ALA A 113 -15.48 -18.84 -7.95
N SER A 114 -16.32 -17.96 -8.54
CA SER A 114 -15.85 -16.75 -9.21
C SER A 114 -16.55 -15.46 -8.77
N LYS A 115 -17.59 -15.55 -7.95
CA LYS A 115 -18.38 -14.38 -7.55
C LYS A 115 -18.58 -14.33 -6.04
N VAL A 116 -18.45 -13.12 -5.50
CA VAL A 116 -18.96 -12.77 -4.19
C VAL A 116 -20.48 -12.62 -4.32
N GLY A 117 -21.21 -13.15 -3.36
CA GLY A 117 -22.68 -13.06 -3.34
C GLY A 117 -23.18 -11.63 -3.10
N ALA A 118 -23.86 -11.42 -1.99
CA ALA A 118 -24.29 -10.08 -1.59
C ALA A 118 -23.10 -9.28 -1.05
N VAL A 119 -23.00 -8.03 -1.49
CA VAL A 119 -22.12 -7.01 -0.91
C VAL A 119 -23.05 -5.93 -0.40
N ASP A 120 -23.00 -5.62 0.90
CA ASP A 120 -23.79 -4.52 1.43
C ASP A 120 -23.35 -3.19 0.81
N PRO A 121 -24.31 -2.43 0.25
CA PRO A 121 -23.97 -1.40 -0.71
C PRO A 121 -23.32 -0.21 -0.05
N VAL A 122 -22.22 0.17 -0.60
CA VAL A 122 -21.72 1.52 -0.52
C VAL A 122 -22.68 2.47 -1.24
N LEU A 123 -23.16 3.46 -0.56
CA LEU A 123 -24.15 4.39 -1.11
C LEU A 123 -23.60 5.21 -2.28
N ASN A 124 -22.29 5.56 -2.25
CA ASN A 124 -21.62 6.33 -3.30
C ASN A 124 -20.21 5.79 -3.54
N GLY A 125 -19.75 5.86 -4.79
CA GLY A 125 -18.35 5.60 -5.13
C GLY A 125 -17.40 6.56 -4.42
N LYS A 126 -16.14 6.18 -4.31
CA LYS A 126 -15.06 6.98 -3.72
C LYS A 126 -14.29 7.68 -4.85
N ASP A 127 -14.15 9.00 -4.79
CA ASP A 127 -13.42 9.78 -5.80
C ASP A 127 -11.88 9.72 -5.68
N GLY A 128 -11.34 8.95 -4.75
CA GLY A 128 -9.90 8.79 -4.54
C GLY A 128 -9.21 7.96 -5.62
N ASN A 129 -7.90 8.09 -5.65
CA ASN A 129 -6.99 7.27 -6.44
C ASN A 129 -5.97 6.60 -5.51
N SER A 130 -6.42 5.65 -4.71
CA SER A 130 -5.54 4.91 -3.81
C SER A 130 -4.55 4.04 -4.57
N ILE A 131 -3.37 3.86 -4.00
CA ILE A 131 -2.26 3.15 -4.63
C ILE A 131 -1.59 2.18 -3.69
N PHE A 132 -1.13 1.07 -4.24
CA PHE A 132 -0.28 0.11 -3.55
C PHE A 132 1.13 0.16 -4.15
N ILE A 133 2.13 0.36 -3.32
CA ILE A 133 3.54 0.30 -3.70
C ILE A 133 4.09 -1.04 -3.18
N PRO A 134 4.32 -2.03 -4.06
CA PRO A 134 4.78 -3.35 -3.67
C PRO A 134 6.24 -3.34 -3.20
N ALA A 135 6.63 -4.38 -2.46
CA ALA A 135 7.99 -4.57 -2.00
C ALA A 135 8.99 -4.67 -3.15
N LYS A 136 8.60 -5.34 -4.23
CA LYS A 136 9.45 -5.52 -5.42
C LYS A 136 9.27 -4.37 -6.42
N GLU A 137 10.28 -4.16 -7.19
CA GLU A 137 10.44 -3.13 -8.20
C GLU A 137 9.44 -3.28 -9.37
N VAL A 138 8.98 -2.15 -9.91
CA VAL A 138 7.95 -2.11 -10.96
C VAL A 138 8.48 -1.48 -12.26
N LEU A 139 9.39 -0.50 -12.17
CA LEU A 139 9.76 0.32 -13.34
C LEU A 139 10.49 -0.46 -14.43
N SER A 140 11.39 -1.39 -14.07
CA SER A 140 12.07 -2.25 -15.07
C SER A 140 11.13 -3.30 -15.65
N LEU A 141 10.10 -3.69 -14.91
CA LEU A 141 9.12 -4.71 -15.31
C LEU A 141 7.85 -4.11 -15.93
N PHE A 142 7.80 -2.79 -16.04
CA PHE A 142 6.62 -2.02 -16.42
C PHE A 142 5.88 -2.57 -17.65
N SER A 143 6.59 -2.77 -18.77
CA SER A 143 6.00 -3.29 -20.01
C SER A 143 5.55 -4.75 -19.89
N VAL A 144 6.26 -5.54 -19.09
CA VAL A 144 5.94 -6.96 -18.85
C VAL A 144 4.68 -7.07 -18.00
N ILE A 145 4.54 -6.23 -16.96
CA ILE A 145 3.35 -6.17 -16.10
C ILE A 145 2.11 -5.84 -16.94
N LEU A 146 2.18 -4.79 -17.76
CA LEU A 146 1.06 -4.39 -18.60
C LEU A 146 0.71 -5.49 -19.62
N LYS A 147 1.70 -6.07 -20.31
CA LYS A 147 1.48 -7.14 -21.29
C LYS A 147 0.84 -8.36 -20.65
N SER A 148 1.38 -8.83 -19.53
CA SER A 148 0.85 -10.00 -18.81
C SER A 148 -0.62 -9.86 -18.47
N ARG A 149 -1.05 -8.66 -18.06
CA ARG A 149 -2.44 -8.40 -17.66
C ARG A 149 -3.36 -8.10 -18.83
N GLU A 150 -2.95 -7.21 -19.75
CA GLU A 150 -3.82 -6.68 -20.81
C GLU A 150 -3.91 -7.63 -22.00
N ILE A 151 -2.80 -8.30 -22.36
CA ILE A 151 -2.71 -9.15 -23.55
C ILE A 151 -2.82 -10.63 -23.18
N ASP A 152 -1.92 -11.10 -22.31
CA ASP A 152 -1.80 -12.53 -22.00
C ASP A 152 -2.87 -13.00 -21.01
N LYS A 153 -3.49 -12.08 -20.24
CA LYS A 153 -4.47 -12.33 -19.16
C LYS A 153 -4.01 -13.43 -18.20
N ALA A 154 -2.71 -13.43 -17.90
CA ALA A 154 -2.04 -14.43 -17.09
C ALA A 154 -1.75 -13.91 -15.69
N PHE A 155 -1.78 -14.81 -14.69
CA PHE A 155 -1.24 -14.55 -13.38
C PHE A 155 0.29 -14.42 -13.45
N GLY A 156 0.88 -13.69 -12.48
CA GLY A 156 2.31 -13.42 -12.43
C GLY A 156 2.57 -12.09 -11.73
N PHE A 157 1.82 -11.06 -12.12
CA PHE A 157 1.75 -9.77 -11.44
C PHE A 157 0.32 -9.54 -11.00
N ASP A 158 0.12 -9.33 -9.70
CA ASP A 158 -1.22 -9.07 -9.17
C ASP A 158 -1.69 -7.63 -9.44
N ASP A 159 -2.93 -7.33 -9.06
CA ASP A 159 -3.51 -6.01 -9.30
C ASP A 159 -2.74 -4.85 -8.65
N THR A 160 -1.97 -5.09 -7.59
CA THR A 160 -1.15 -4.04 -6.97
C THR A 160 -0.07 -3.54 -7.92
N TYR A 161 0.55 -4.45 -8.68
CA TYR A 161 1.54 -4.13 -9.72
C TYR A 161 0.89 -3.49 -10.94
N TYR A 162 -0.23 -4.05 -11.39
CA TYR A 162 -0.92 -3.59 -12.59
C TYR A 162 -1.51 -2.18 -12.41
N ASP A 163 -2.20 -1.93 -11.30
CA ASP A 163 -2.78 -0.63 -11.00
C ASP A 163 -1.68 0.44 -10.81
N LEU A 164 -0.54 0.08 -10.18
CA LEU A 164 0.61 0.97 -10.08
C LEU A 164 1.20 1.28 -11.47
N ALA A 165 1.37 0.28 -12.33
CA ALA A 165 1.86 0.50 -13.68
C ALA A 165 0.92 1.43 -14.48
N LYS A 166 -0.40 1.25 -14.39
CA LYS A 166 -1.37 2.18 -15.01
C LYS A 166 -1.23 3.61 -14.46
N ALA A 167 -1.13 3.77 -13.14
CA ALA A 167 -0.97 5.08 -12.50
C ALA A 167 0.32 5.79 -12.96
N LEU A 168 1.42 5.06 -13.09
CA LEU A 168 2.71 5.60 -13.54
C LEU A 168 2.70 6.02 -15.03
N ARG A 169 1.84 5.43 -15.85
CA ARG A 169 1.69 5.76 -17.28
C ARG A 169 1.14 7.17 -17.50
N ILE A 170 0.39 7.70 -16.55
CA ILE A 170 -0.16 9.05 -16.64
C ILE A 170 0.98 10.05 -16.72
N SER A 171 0.95 10.93 -17.73
CA SER A 171 1.97 11.96 -17.92
C SER A 171 1.87 13.04 -16.84
N PRO A 172 3.01 13.61 -16.37
CA PRO A 172 3.00 14.71 -15.41
C PRO A 172 2.20 15.90 -15.95
N SER A 173 1.37 16.47 -15.09
CA SER A 173 0.60 17.68 -15.41
C SER A 173 0.92 18.80 -14.42
N ARG A 174 0.97 20.05 -14.90
CA ARG A 174 1.08 21.22 -14.03
C ARG A 174 -0.29 21.53 -13.42
N GLY A 175 -0.77 20.69 -12.50
CA GLY A 175 -2.03 20.88 -11.79
C GLY A 175 -1.91 21.77 -10.55
N LYS A 176 -3.06 22.06 -9.90
CA LYS A 176 -3.14 22.87 -8.67
C LYS A 176 -2.29 22.33 -7.49
N ASN A 177 -2.00 21.04 -7.48
CA ASN A 177 -1.23 20.38 -6.41
C ASN A 177 0.29 20.47 -6.63
N TYR A 178 0.76 21.07 -7.74
CA TYR A 178 2.18 21.14 -8.08
C TYR A 178 3.01 21.86 -7.01
N THR A 179 2.47 22.92 -6.42
CA THR A 179 3.15 23.70 -5.36
C THR A 179 3.19 22.96 -4.03
N VAL A 180 2.12 22.27 -3.64
CA VAL A 180 2.02 21.50 -2.40
C VAL A 180 3.08 20.39 -2.38
N PHE A 181 3.33 19.76 -3.52
CA PHE A 181 4.31 18.68 -3.63
C PHE A 181 5.73 19.13 -3.97
N ALA A 182 5.95 20.43 -4.21
CA ALA A 182 7.25 20.93 -4.65
C ALA A 182 8.37 20.61 -3.63
N GLU A 183 8.10 20.75 -2.34
CA GLU A 183 9.05 20.44 -1.27
C GLU A 183 9.28 18.94 -1.15
N SER A 184 8.22 18.14 -1.09
CA SER A 184 8.34 16.67 -1.04
C SER A 184 9.10 16.12 -2.27
N ARG A 185 8.84 16.64 -3.45
CA ARG A 185 9.56 16.26 -4.68
C ARG A 185 11.02 16.70 -4.69
N LYS A 186 11.34 17.84 -4.06
CA LYS A 186 12.74 18.27 -3.90
C LYS A 186 13.52 17.29 -3.01
N VAL A 187 12.93 16.89 -1.88
CA VAL A 187 13.51 15.87 -1.01
C VAL A 187 13.76 14.56 -1.78
N VAL A 188 12.78 14.10 -2.57
CA VAL A 188 12.93 12.93 -3.45
C VAL A 188 14.12 13.10 -4.40
N GLY A 189 14.18 14.22 -5.12
CA GLY A 189 15.27 14.51 -6.06
C GLY A 189 16.65 14.50 -5.42
N ASP A 190 16.77 14.97 -4.18
CA ASP A 190 18.03 14.96 -3.42
C ASP A 190 18.39 13.54 -2.95
N VAL A 191 17.42 12.71 -2.57
CA VAL A 191 17.67 11.32 -2.16
C VAL A 191 18.13 10.46 -3.32
N ILE A 192 17.52 10.61 -4.50
CA ILE A 192 17.85 9.81 -5.69
C ILE A 192 19.00 10.41 -6.53
N ASP A 193 19.50 11.57 -6.17
CA ASP A 193 20.56 12.34 -6.90
C ASP A 193 20.25 12.53 -8.40
N GLY A 194 18.97 12.74 -8.72
CA GLY A 194 18.51 12.86 -10.10
C GLY A 194 17.00 12.81 -10.25
N LYS A 195 16.56 12.27 -11.39
CA LYS A 195 15.12 12.06 -11.67
C LYS A 195 14.91 10.83 -12.57
N VAL A 196 13.71 10.30 -12.52
CA VAL A 196 13.26 9.22 -13.40
C VAL A 196 12.20 9.75 -14.35
N ASP A 197 12.42 9.55 -15.64
CA ASP A 197 11.55 10.01 -16.72
C ASP A 197 11.04 8.81 -17.54
N TYR A 198 9.78 8.88 -17.97
CA TYR A 198 9.20 7.95 -18.93
C TYR A 198 9.29 8.56 -20.33
N ASP A 199 9.85 7.81 -21.28
CA ASP A 199 9.93 8.19 -22.67
C ASP A 199 8.80 7.52 -23.45
N GLU A 200 7.78 8.31 -23.81
CA GLU A 200 6.59 7.84 -24.51
C GLU A 200 6.90 7.24 -25.89
N ASN A 201 7.94 7.73 -26.57
CA ASN A 201 8.31 7.23 -27.90
C ASN A 201 8.90 5.81 -27.86
N SER A 202 9.74 5.55 -26.85
CA SER A 202 10.36 4.22 -26.68
C SER A 202 9.59 3.30 -25.74
N GLY A 203 8.62 3.82 -24.98
CA GLY A 203 7.88 3.07 -23.96
C GLY A 203 8.74 2.62 -22.79
N LYS A 204 9.85 3.33 -22.49
CA LYS A 204 10.83 2.93 -21.50
C LYS A 204 11.06 3.99 -20.44
N TRP A 205 11.41 3.52 -19.24
CA TRP A 205 11.83 4.36 -18.13
C TRP A 205 13.35 4.57 -18.16
N TYR A 206 13.80 5.79 -17.81
CA TYR A 206 15.20 6.18 -17.73
C TYR A 206 15.47 6.96 -16.46
N TYR A 207 16.64 6.73 -15.87
CA TYR A 207 17.18 7.56 -14.82
C TYR A 207 18.12 8.62 -15.41
N ARG A 208 18.02 9.85 -14.94
CA ARG A 208 18.88 10.97 -15.32
C ARG A 208 19.48 11.57 -14.06
N ASN A 209 20.81 11.51 -13.94
CA ASN A 209 21.51 12.09 -12.79
C ASN A 209 21.60 13.63 -12.87
N LYS A 210 22.12 14.28 -11.79
CA LYS A 210 22.31 15.74 -11.74
C LYS A 210 23.25 16.28 -12.83
N LYS A 211 24.13 15.44 -13.40
CA LYS A 211 24.98 15.78 -14.53
C LYS A 211 24.27 15.61 -15.89
N ASN A 212 22.98 15.37 -15.90
CA ASN A 212 22.16 15.17 -17.09
C ASN A 212 22.53 13.91 -17.92
N GLN A 213 23.25 12.96 -17.34
CA GLN A 213 23.56 11.68 -17.98
C GLN A 213 22.36 10.73 -17.86
N LYS A 214 21.97 10.14 -18.99
CA LYS A 214 20.81 9.25 -19.13
C LYS A 214 21.24 7.79 -19.00
N PHE A 215 20.59 7.04 -18.11
CA PHE A 215 20.82 5.62 -17.87
C PHE A 215 19.52 4.84 -18.07
N SER A 216 19.64 3.60 -18.55
CA SER A 216 18.48 2.69 -18.53
C SER A 216 18.03 2.45 -17.09
N ILE A 217 16.72 2.38 -16.87
CA ILE A 217 16.17 2.13 -15.55
C ILE A 217 16.65 0.79 -14.97
N GLY A 218 16.88 -0.22 -15.81
CA GLY A 218 17.43 -1.51 -15.39
C GLY A 218 18.85 -1.43 -14.81
N ALA A 219 19.64 -0.39 -15.14
CA ALA A 219 20.97 -0.16 -14.59
C ALA A 219 20.97 0.72 -13.34
N THR A 220 19.78 1.09 -12.82
CA THR A 220 19.61 1.97 -11.67
C THR A 220 19.30 1.15 -10.43
N SER A 221 19.74 1.62 -9.23
CA SER A 221 19.47 0.91 -7.98
C SER A 221 17.97 0.80 -7.68
N GLU A 222 17.58 -0.29 -7.07
CA GLU A 222 16.19 -0.57 -6.70
C GLU A 222 15.60 0.52 -5.79
N GLY A 223 16.40 1.04 -4.85
CA GLY A 223 15.97 2.10 -3.95
C GLY A 223 15.63 3.40 -4.69
N VAL A 224 16.43 3.79 -5.70
CA VAL A 224 16.13 4.94 -6.57
C VAL A 224 14.80 4.74 -7.29
N LYS A 225 14.55 3.55 -7.82
CA LYS A 225 13.29 3.22 -8.51
C LYS A 225 12.08 3.35 -7.58
N LYS A 226 12.17 2.81 -6.35
CA LYS A 226 11.08 2.85 -5.37
C LYS A 226 10.70 4.29 -4.99
N ILE A 227 11.70 5.13 -4.72
CA ILE A 227 11.47 6.54 -4.39
C ILE A 227 10.94 7.32 -5.61
N ALA A 228 11.44 7.04 -6.81
CA ALA A 228 11.00 7.68 -8.05
C ALA A 228 9.53 7.36 -8.40
N ILE A 229 9.00 6.22 -7.98
CA ILE A 229 7.57 5.90 -8.09
C ILE A 229 6.74 6.95 -7.37
N MET A 230 7.10 7.30 -6.13
CA MET A 230 6.39 8.32 -5.37
C MET A 230 6.48 9.70 -6.04
N ASP A 231 7.69 10.11 -6.51
CA ASP A 231 7.84 11.37 -7.25
C ASP A 231 6.92 11.42 -8.49
N ARG A 232 6.82 10.31 -9.24
CA ARG A 232 5.95 10.23 -10.42
C ARG A 232 4.48 10.37 -10.06
N LEU A 233 4.00 9.68 -9.01
CA LEU A 233 2.61 9.73 -8.56
C LEU A 233 2.21 11.13 -8.04
N LEU A 234 3.14 11.85 -7.42
CA LEU A 234 2.95 13.24 -7.03
C LEU A 234 2.96 14.17 -8.25
N ALA A 235 3.88 13.95 -9.19
CA ALA A 235 4.06 14.80 -10.37
C ALA A 235 2.91 14.70 -11.37
N ASN A 236 2.29 13.55 -11.50
CA ASN A 236 1.18 13.34 -12.45
C ASN A 236 -0.20 13.62 -11.86
N GLY A 237 -0.26 14.01 -10.57
CA GLY A 237 -1.52 14.34 -9.89
C GLY A 237 -2.43 13.13 -9.67
N TYR A 238 -1.89 11.90 -9.71
CA TYR A 238 -2.66 10.70 -9.45
C TYR A 238 -3.22 10.70 -8.02
N LEU A 239 -2.38 11.06 -7.05
CA LEU A 239 -2.79 11.17 -5.66
C LEU A 239 -3.58 12.46 -5.40
N ASN A 240 -4.66 12.34 -4.64
CA ASN A 240 -5.48 13.44 -4.16
C ASN A 240 -5.81 13.26 -2.66
N ALA A 241 -6.51 14.21 -2.05
CA ALA A 241 -6.83 14.17 -0.63
C ALA A 241 -7.70 12.96 -0.20
N ASP A 242 -8.40 12.34 -1.14
CA ASP A 242 -9.21 11.15 -0.89
C ASP A 242 -8.46 9.83 -1.17
N SER A 243 -7.19 9.89 -1.56
CA SER A 243 -6.34 8.72 -1.77
C SER A 243 -5.92 8.08 -0.45
N ILE A 244 -5.69 6.77 -0.50
CA ILE A 244 -5.02 6.01 0.57
C ILE A 244 -3.78 5.37 -0.04
N ILE A 245 -2.64 5.46 0.66
CA ILE A 245 -1.37 4.89 0.19
C ILE A 245 -1.07 3.63 0.98
N PHE A 246 -0.81 2.54 0.28
CA PHE A 246 -0.38 1.26 0.84
C PHE A 246 1.07 1.00 0.40
N ILE A 247 1.98 0.76 1.34
CA ILE A 247 3.40 0.52 1.06
C ILE A 247 3.83 -0.79 1.70
N ASP A 248 4.17 -1.75 0.88
CA ASP A 248 4.64 -3.05 1.36
C ASP A 248 6.16 -3.04 1.49
N GLU A 249 6.67 -3.47 2.65
CA GLU A 249 8.09 -3.51 3.00
C GLU A 249 8.82 -2.22 2.59
N ILE A 250 8.47 -1.10 3.26
CA ILE A 250 8.98 0.23 2.88
C ILE A 250 10.51 0.29 2.81
N GLU A 251 11.19 -0.47 3.65
CA GLU A 251 12.66 -0.57 3.71
C GLU A 251 13.28 -1.39 2.57
N SER A 252 12.48 -2.16 1.84
CA SER A 252 13.00 -3.06 0.79
C SER A 252 13.87 -2.30 -0.20
N ALA A 253 15.12 -2.77 -0.36
CA ALA A 253 16.14 -2.21 -1.24
C ALA A 253 16.59 -0.76 -0.94
N LEU A 254 16.23 -0.20 0.21
CA LEU A 254 16.62 1.14 0.63
C LEU A 254 17.74 1.08 1.70
N HIS A 255 18.72 1.97 1.57
CA HIS A 255 19.66 2.23 2.64
C HIS A 255 18.96 2.86 3.85
N PRO A 256 19.30 2.56 5.12
CA PRO A 256 18.61 3.09 6.30
C PRO A 256 18.40 4.61 6.30
N LYS A 257 19.39 5.38 5.85
CA LYS A 257 19.25 6.83 5.69
C LYS A 257 18.12 7.21 4.71
N ALA A 258 18.04 6.51 3.57
CA ALA A 258 17.00 6.76 2.57
C ALA A 258 15.61 6.34 3.08
N VAL A 259 15.52 5.27 3.88
CA VAL A 259 14.28 4.89 4.58
C VAL A 259 13.79 6.01 5.48
N CYS A 260 14.68 6.58 6.31
CA CYS A 260 14.31 7.69 7.19
C CYS A 260 13.81 8.91 6.41
N GLN A 261 14.50 9.28 5.33
CA GLN A 261 14.10 10.41 4.48
C GLN A 261 12.77 10.13 3.74
N PHE A 262 12.54 8.89 3.32
CA PHE A 262 11.29 8.48 2.68
C PHE A 262 10.12 8.54 3.68
N LEU A 263 10.34 8.14 4.94
CA LEU A 263 9.34 8.26 6.00
C LEU A 263 9.04 9.73 6.36
N ASP A 264 10.04 10.61 6.39
CA ASP A 264 9.79 12.06 6.57
C ASP A 264 8.94 12.63 5.43
N MET A 265 9.16 12.18 4.19
CA MET A 265 8.33 12.58 3.06
C MET A 265 6.88 12.05 3.19
N ILE A 266 6.70 10.79 3.60
CA ILE A 266 5.38 10.21 3.83
C ILE A 266 4.63 10.98 4.94
N ASP A 267 5.32 11.33 6.02
CA ASP A 267 4.78 12.14 7.11
C ASP A 267 4.26 13.50 6.59
N ASN A 268 5.09 14.22 5.81
CA ASN A 268 4.69 15.49 5.22
C ASN A 268 3.46 15.34 4.29
N ILE A 269 3.43 14.32 3.42
CA ILE A 269 2.30 14.06 2.53
C ILE A 269 1.03 13.76 3.34
N ALA A 270 1.13 12.91 4.37
CA ALA A 270 0.01 12.57 5.22
C ALA A 270 -0.57 13.81 5.93
N ASN A 271 0.29 14.72 6.41
CA ASN A 271 -0.12 15.95 7.06
C ASN A 271 -0.74 16.97 6.08
N GLU A 272 -0.02 17.32 5.03
CA GLU A 272 -0.42 18.39 4.11
C GLU A 272 -1.68 18.05 3.31
N MET A 273 -1.84 16.78 2.91
CA MET A 273 -2.99 16.34 2.13
C MET A 273 -4.08 15.67 2.95
N GLY A 274 -3.81 15.31 4.19
CA GLY A 274 -4.71 14.51 5.00
C GLY A 274 -4.87 13.06 4.49
N ILE A 275 -3.93 12.57 3.69
CA ILE A 275 -3.91 11.20 3.14
C ILE A 275 -3.64 10.20 4.26
N GLN A 276 -4.37 9.08 4.24
CA GLN A 276 -4.11 7.96 5.13
C GLN A 276 -3.08 7.02 4.50
N VAL A 277 -2.14 6.52 5.32
CA VAL A 277 -1.05 5.66 4.85
C VAL A 277 -0.99 4.38 5.67
N PHE A 278 -0.83 3.26 4.99
CA PHE A 278 -0.59 1.95 5.58
C PHE A 278 0.77 1.43 5.11
N ILE A 279 1.61 1.04 6.06
CA ILE A 279 3.00 0.62 5.81
C ILE A 279 3.23 -0.74 6.45
N THR A 280 3.77 -1.71 5.71
CA THR A 280 4.32 -2.91 6.33
C THR A 280 5.84 -2.78 6.48
N SER A 281 6.37 -3.35 7.55
CA SER A 281 7.81 -3.39 7.79
C SER A 281 8.22 -4.54 8.71
N HIS A 282 9.48 -4.92 8.61
CA HIS A 282 10.19 -5.77 9.57
C HIS A 282 11.52 -5.14 10.01
N SER A 283 11.67 -3.82 9.83
CA SER A 283 12.89 -3.07 10.13
C SER A 283 12.77 -2.24 11.40
N TYR A 284 13.73 -2.43 12.31
CA TYR A 284 13.85 -1.58 13.49
C TYR A 284 13.97 -0.09 13.15
N TYR A 285 14.67 0.26 12.06
CA TYR A 285 14.81 1.66 11.63
C TYR A 285 13.48 2.31 11.28
N VAL A 286 12.56 1.54 10.67
CA VAL A 286 11.21 2.03 10.33
C VAL A 286 10.41 2.28 11.60
N ILE A 287 10.38 1.31 12.52
CA ILE A 287 9.68 1.43 13.80
C ILE A 287 10.20 2.63 14.58
N LYS A 288 11.53 2.73 14.73
CA LYS A 288 12.16 3.83 15.48
C LYS A 288 11.91 5.20 14.84
N LYS A 289 11.96 5.29 13.50
CA LYS A 289 11.71 6.55 12.82
C LYS A 289 10.25 6.99 12.95
N LEU A 290 9.29 6.07 12.80
CA LEU A 290 7.87 6.37 12.98
C LEU A 290 7.53 6.72 14.44
N PHE A 291 8.16 6.07 15.40
CA PHE A 291 8.09 6.49 16.82
C PHE A 291 8.54 7.95 17.01
N LEU A 292 9.69 8.34 16.41
CA LEU A 292 10.16 9.72 16.47
C LEU A 292 9.25 10.72 15.75
N ILE A 293 8.54 10.28 14.70
CA ILE A 293 7.51 11.09 14.02
C ILE A 293 6.30 11.26 14.95
N ALA A 294 5.82 10.19 15.58
CA ALA A 294 4.68 10.24 16.50
C ALA A 294 4.91 11.20 17.68
N LEU A 295 6.16 11.30 18.17
CA LEU A 295 6.50 12.22 19.26
C LEU A 295 6.41 13.71 18.90
N LYS A 296 6.30 14.08 17.61
CA LYS A 296 6.16 15.47 17.16
C LYS A 296 4.73 16.01 17.24
N GLU A 297 3.76 15.19 17.62
CA GLU A 297 2.34 15.52 17.82
C GLU A 297 1.58 16.00 16.57
N GLU A 298 2.21 16.01 15.38
CA GLU A 298 1.56 16.45 14.13
C GLU A 298 0.75 15.31 13.49
N ASN A 299 1.23 14.06 13.61
CA ASN A 299 0.56 12.88 13.11
C ASN A 299 0.40 11.82 14.20
N THR A 300 -0.76 11.16 14.19
CA THR A 300 -0.96 9.93 14.95
C THR A 300 -0.42 8.74 14.16
N VAL A 301 0.36 7.88 14.80
CA VAL A 301 0.93 6.68 14.19
C VAL A 301 0.50 5.46 14.99
N LYS A 302 -0.36 4.64 14.39
CA LYS A 302 -0.78 3.37 14.99
C LYS A 302 0.14 2.24 14.56
N CYS A 303 0.53 1.39 15.49
CA CYS A 303 1.33 0.21 15.24
C CYS A 303 0.50 -1.05 15.49
N ILE A 304 0.46 -1.93 14.50
CA ILE A 304 -0.27 -3.18 14.47
C ILE A 304 0.76 -4.31 14.39
N SER A 305 0.95 -5.03 15.50
CA SER A 305 1.86 -6.18 15.58
C SER A 305 1.10 -7.47 15.30
N LEU A 306 1.39 -8.13 14.18
CA LEU A 306 0.83 -9.41 13.80
C LEU A 306 1.73 -10.54 14.30
N ASN A 307 1.16 -11.47 15.07
CA ASN A 307 1.83 -12.63 15.63
C ASN A 307 1.15 -13.92 15.18
N LYS A 308 1.92 -14.97 14.88
CA LYS A 308 1.33 -16.28 14.48
C LYS A 308 0.49 -16.87 15.61
N GLY A 309 -0.77 -17.20 15.31
CA GLY A 309 -1.67 -17.88 16.27
C GLY A 309 -2.03 -17.04 17.50
N LYS A 310 -1.87 -15.73 17.45
CA LYS A 310 -2.25 -14.79 18.51
C LYS A 310 -3.03 -13.62 17.91
N GLU A 311 -3.83 -13.00 18.74
CA GLU A 311 -4.48 -11.73 18.37
C GLU A 311 -3.46 -10.64 18.04
N ALA A 312 -3.82 -9.77 17.11
CA ALA A 312 -3.01 -8.61 16.77
C ALA A 312 -2.93 -7.64 17.96
N GLN A 313 -1.72 -7.19 18.27
CA GLN A 313 -1.53 -6.14 19.27
C GLN A 313 -1.52 -4.79 18.59
N ILE A 314 -2.32 -3.85 19.07
CA ILE A 314 -2.45 -2.51 18.50
C ILE A 314 -2.09 -1.50 19.57
N CYS A 315 -1.14 -0.62 19.27
CA CYS A 315 -0.73 0.47 20.16
C CYS A 315 -0.55 1.78 19.36
N ASP A 316 -0.58 2.91 20.06
CA ASP A 316 -0.16 4.19 19.51
C ASP A 316 1.33 4.37 19.76
N LEU A 317 2.10 4.71 18.73
CA LEU A 317 3.53 4.93 18.89
C LEU A 317 3.87 6.17 19.72
N HIS A 318 2.94 7.10 19.90
CA HIS A 318 3.10 8.21 20.82
C HIS A 318 3.26 7.74 22.27
N ASP A 319 2.58 6.66 22.66
CA ASP A 319 2.61 6.11 24.02
C ASP A 319 3.87 5.28 24.30
N GLY A 320 4.61 4.88 23.27
CA GLY A 320 5.83 4.10 23.38
C GLY A 320 6.13 3.20 22.20
N MET A 321 7.26 2.51 22.28
CA MET A 321 7.65 1.50 21.31
C MET A 321 6.81 0.22 21.50
N PRO A 322 6.42 -0.47 20.42
CA PRO A 322 5.65 -1.70 20.53
C PRO A 322 6.50 -2.83 21.13
N ASP A 323 5.88 -3.70 21.91
CA ASP A 323 6.47 -4.97 22.35
C ASP A 323 6.45 -5.95 21.17
N ASN A 324 7.62 -6.26 20.61
CA ASN A 324 7.73 -7.03 19.37
C ASN A 324 9.10 -7.69 19.21
N SER A 325 9.13 -8.88 18.62
CA SER A 325 10.35 -9.67 18.39
C SER A 325 11.46 -8.92 17.61
N ILE A 326 11.12 -7.93 16.79
CA ILE A 326 12.11 -7.10 16.08
C ILE A 326 12.90 -6.24 17.07
N ILE A 327 12.21 -5.65 18.05
CA ILE A 327 12.81 -4.84 19.09
C ILE A 327 13.61 -5.72 20.04
N ASP A 328 13.03 -6.83 20.49
CA ASP A 328 13.70 -7.79 21.37
C ASP A 328 15.02 -8.29 20.78
N THR A 329 14.99 -8.66 19.48
CA THR A 329 16.21 -9.07 18.77
C THR A 329 17.24 -7.96 18.72
N SER A 330 16.83 -6.71 18.51
CA SER A 330 17.74 -5.56 18.47
C SER A 330 18.38 -5.31 19.84
N ILE A 331 17.62 -5.45 20.92
CA ILE A 331 18.12 -5.35 22.30
C ILE A 331 19.11 -6.49 22.61
N GLN A 332 18.74 -7.74 22.29
CA GLN A 332 19.60 -8.90 22.50
C GLN A 332 20.94 -8.79 21.78
N LEU A 333 20.95 -8.29 20.53
CA LEU A 333 22.19 -8.05 19.79
C LEU A 333 23.05 -6.98 20.45
N TYR A 334 22.45 -5.93 20.97
CA TYR A 334 23.19 -4.88 21.71
C TYR A 334 23.77 -5.38 23.03
N GLU A 335 23.03 -6.22 23.76
CA GLU A 335 23.49 -6.84 25.03
C GLU A 335 24.65 -7.83 24.80
N GLN A 336 24.78 -8.41 23.61
CA GLN A 336 25.90 -9.29 23.26
C GLN A 336 27.21 -8.53 22.98
N GLU A 337 27.14 -7.22 22.77
CA GLU A 337 28.33 -6.37 22.54
C GLU A 337 28.98 -5.89 23.87
N ILE A 338 28.24 -5.96 24.96
CA ILE A 338 28.68 -5.54 26.32
C ILE A 338 29.22 -6.74 27.11
#